data_eccba06254caa05b328191d23ce1aff6
#
_entry.id   eccba06254caa05b328191d23ce1aff6
#
_cell.length_a   1.000
_cell.length_b   1.000
_cell.length_c   1.000
_cell.angle_alpha   90.00
_cell.angle_beta   90.00
_cell.angle_gamma   90.00
#
_symmetry.space_group_name_H-M   'P 1'
#
loop_
_entity.id
_entity.type
_entity.pdbx_description
1 polymer ?
#
loop_
_entity_poly.entity_id
_entity_poly.type
_entity_poly.pdbx_seq_one_letter_code
_entity_poly.pdbx_strand_id
1 'polypeptide(L)'
;MQSDHPTEIRITNNTNEEEFVHWHGLRVSAALDGTPEENSFGVLAEGVLNYTLPPSEPGFYFAHSHAMCEHDLTRGPYSGQLVPMVIGSLACAESFDQEVFLTSHEWEPRIFDTAGNERSLEEMHHLRIDNESEEGEEIPDDGWDIVYRAATINGKILGAGEPIRVRNNERLLFRILNASATEHLKLSLPGHCFLIVALDGYPVPKPALVEVLELGVGERLDAIVVMDTPGIWVLGSPDDQHRALGMGVVIEYADRAGKPIWSPPADTTPWNYLRFSAVTKNEELSNNNLSYRIERRPSGPDGFERWAMVPLSSVQQKLRVGERSRITLYNNSDEAHPMHLHRFPFELTSIAGQPCAGIRKDTVVVPPFQQVQFDVLPDNGGPALLHCHNQMHMDCGLKTLLSIS
;
A
#
# COMPACT_ATOMS: atom_id res chain seq x y z
N MET A 1 -14.78 -12.06 -7.80
CA MET A 1 -15.27 -11.51 -9.09
C MET A 1 -14.77 -12.41 -10.22
N GLN A 2 -15.46 -12.47 -11.37
CA GLN A 2 -14.99 -13.23 -12.54
C GLN A 2 -14.08 -12.36 -13.39
N SER A 3 -13.01 -12.94 -13.95
CA SER A 3 -11.99 -12.18 -14.69
C SER A 3 -12.38 -11.80 -16.12
N ASP A 4 -13.32 -12.52 -16.73
CA ASP A 4 -13.70 -12.44 -18.13
C ASP A 4 -15.04 -11.70 -18.40
N HIS A 5 -15.70 -11.24 -17.34
CA HIS A 5 -16.96 -10.51 -17.43
C HIS A 5 -16.92 -9.18 -16.67
N PRO A 6 -17.63 -8.14 -17.15
CA PRO A 6 -17.83 -6.92 -16.37
C PRO A 6 -18.52 -7.25 -15.04
N THR A 7 -18.14 -6.53 -13.99
CA THR A 7 -18.75 -6.70 -12.67
C THR A 7 -19.48 -5.43 -12.28
N GLU A 8 -20.76 -5.59 -11.92
CA GLU A 8 -21.57 -4.49 -11.43
C GLU A 8 -21.44 -4.39 -9.91
N ILE A 9 -21.09 -3.20 -9.43
CA ILE A 9 -20.97 -2.91 -8.00
C ILE A 9 -21.84 -1.68 -7.69
N ARG A 10 -22.67 -1.82 -6.68
CA ARG A 10 -23.49 -0.73 -6.16
C ARG A 10 -22.89 -0.23 -4.86
N ILE A 11 -22.50 1.03 -4.81
CA ILE A 11 -22.04 1.71 -3.59
C ILE A 11 -23.17 2.61 -3.10
N THR A 12 -23.50 2.49 -1.81
CA THR A 12 -24.42 3.39 -1.12
C THR A 12 -23.63 4.18 -0.10
N ASN A 13 -23.67 5.48 -0.22
CA ASN A 13 -23.07 6.40 0.73
C ASN A 13 -24.14 6.85 1.72
N ASN A 14 -23.98 6.47 2.99
CA ASN A 14 -24.88 6.86 4.08
C ASN A 14 -24.25 7.97 4.96
N THR A 15 -23.20 8.63 4.47
CA THR A 15 -22.58 9.77 5.15
C THR A 15 -23.18 11.09 4.64
N ASN A 16 -22.89 12.19 5.32
CA ASN A 16 -23.31 13.53 4.94
C ASN A 16 -22.37 14.24 3.96
N GLU A 17 -21.34 13.55 3.46
CA GLU A 17 -20.34 14.08 2.54
C GLU A 17 -20.18 13.20 1.30
N GLU A 18 -19.66 13.76 0.22
CA GLU A 18 -19.32 12.99 -0.98
C GLU A 18 -18.16 12.04 -0.69
N GLU A 19 -18.22 10.81 -1.21
CA GLU A 19 -17.22 9.77 -1.02
C GLU A 19 -16.65 9.33 -2.36
N PHE A 20 -15.34 9.13 -2.42
CA PHE A 20 -14.62 8.64 -3.59
C PHE A 20 -14.09 7.24 -3.30
N VAL A 21 -14.53 6.26 -4.09
CA VAL A 21 -14.11 4.86 -3.93
C VAL A 21 -13.12 4.51 -5.03
N HIS A 22 -11.84 4.42 -4.66
CA HIS A 22 -10.78 4.02 -5.56
C HIS A 22 -10.67 2.50 -5.69
N TRP A 23 -10.49 2.05 -6.93
CA TRP A 23 -10.36 0.64 -7.30
C TRP A 23 -8.89 0.27 -7.48
N HIS A 24 -8.18 0.17 -6.36
CA HIS A 24 -6.74 0.02 -6.33
C HIS A 24 -6.24 -1.22 -7.09
N GLY A 25 -5.38 -0.97 -8.08
CA GLY A 25 -4.77 -1.97 -8.94
C GLY A 25 -5.60 -2.38 -10.17
N LEU A 26 -6.86 -1.92 -10.28
CA LEU A 26 -7.70 -2.23 -11.43
C LEU A 26 -7.45 -1.27 -12.60
N ARG A 27 -7.56 -1.80 -13.81
CA ARG A 27 -7.51 -1.00 -15.03
C ARG A 27 -8.89 -0.46 -15.37
N VAL A 28 -9.16 0.76 -14.92
CA VAL A 28 -10.43 1.45 -15.15
C VAL A 28 -10.21 2.77 -15.90
N SER A 29 -11.26 3.40 -16.39
CA SER A 29 -11.17 4.75 -16.92
C SER A 29 -11.03 5.77 -15.79
N ALA A 30 -10.42 6.94 -16.04
CA ALA A 30 -10.28 8.01 -15.06
C ALA A 30 -11.62 8.38 -14.40
N ALA A 31 -12.71 8.42 -15.17
CA ALA A 31 -14.04 8.74 -14.65
C ALA A 31 -14.57 7.73 -13.59
N LEU A 32 -14.07 6.49 -13.60
CA LEU A 32 -14.49 5.43 -12.67
C LEU A 32 -13.46 5.15 -11.56
N ASP A 33 -12.28 5.73 -11.64
CA ASP A 33 -11.14 5.39 -10.78
C ASP A 33 -11.33 5.80 -9.30
N GLY A 34 -12.23 6.75 -9.05
CA GLY A 34 -12.63 7.12 -7.69
C GLY A 34 -11.66 8.08 -7.01
N THR A 35 -11.12 9.05 -7.75
CA THR A 35 -10.33 10.13 -7.16
C THR A 35 -10.68 11.49 -7.77
N PRO A 36 -10.84 12.54 -6.97
CA PRO A 36 -11.21 13.87 -7.47
C PRO A 36 -10.15 14.47 -8.40
N GLU A 37 -8.87 14.17 -8.21
CA GLU A 37 -7.77 14.65 -9.06
C GLU A 37 -7.89 14.17 -10.50
N GLU A 38 -8.48 13.01 -10.73
CA GLU A 38 -8.72 12.45 -12.05
C GLU A 38 -10.08 12.86 -12.66
N ASN A 39 -10.84 13.69 -11.95
CA ASN A 39 -12.23 14.04 -12.25
C ASN A 39 -13.15 12.81 -12.28
N SER A 40 -12.92 11.87 -11.38
CA SER A 40 -13.75 10.69 -11.20
C SER A 40 -15.13 11.04 -10.63
N PHE A 41 -16.09 10.15 -10.83
CA PHE A 41 -17.39 10.26 -10.19
C PHE A 41 -17.28 9.92 -8.70
N GLY A 42 -17.72 10.82 -7.84
CA GLY A 42 -17.94 10.56 -6.41
C GLY A 42 -19.35 10.01 -6.14
N VAL A 43 -19.51 9.33 -5.03
CA VAL A 43 -20.80 8.92 -4.50
C VAL A 43 -21.33 10.05 -3.63
N LEU A 44 -22.33 10.78 -4.10
CA LEU A 44 -22.88 11.93 -3.37
C LEU A 44 -23.34 11.53 -1.95
N ALA A 45 -23.34 12.50 -1.06
CA ALA A 45 -23.90 12.35 0.28
C ALA A 45 -25.32 11.76 0.21
N GLU A 46 -25.63 10.78 1.08
CA GLU A 46 -26.92 10.06 1.12
C GLU A 46 -27.30 9.46 -0.25
N GLY A 47 -26.31 9.23 -1.14
CA GLY A 47 -26.49 8.85 -2.52
C GLY A 47 -26.12 7.41 -2.83
N VAL A 48 -26.31 7.05 -4.10
CA VAL A 48 -25.97 5.73 -4.65
C VAL A 48 -25.29 5.90 -6.00
N LEU A 49 -24.18 5.18 -6.22
CA LEU A 49 -23.54 5.07 -7.51
C LEU A 49 -23.38 3.60 -7.91
N ASN A 50 -23.72 3.28 -9.16
CA ASN A 50 -23.51 1.95 -9.72
C ASN A 50 -22.27 2.01 -10.63
N TYR A 51 -21.28 1.18 -10.32
CA TYR A 51 -20.08 1.00 -11.11
C TYR A 51 -20.21 -0.23 -12.00
N THR A 52 -19.77 -0.14 -13.24
CA THR A 52 -19.57 -1.29 -14.11
C THR A 52 -18.06 -1.43 -14.34
N LEU A 53 -17.41 -2.26 -13.55
CA LEU A 53 -15.98 -2.50 -13.68
C LEU A 53 -15.70 -3.41 -14.87
N PRO A 54 -14.71 -3.09 -15.72
CA PRO A 54 -14.36 -3.92 -16.86
C PRO A 54 -13.81 -5.28 -16.43
N PRO A 55 -13.74 -6.26 -17.35
CA PRO A 55 -12.98 -7.49 -17.14
C PRO A 55 -11.54 -7.15 -16.72
N SER A 56 -11.02 -7.86 -15.72
CA SER A 56 -9.70 -7.57 -15.14
C SER A 56 -8.88 -8.85 -15.01
N GLU A 57 -7.56 -8.72 -15.02
CA GLU A 57 -6.66 -9.85 -14.80
C GLU A 57 -6.95 -10.52 -13.45
N PRO A 58 -6.82 -11.87 -13.36
CA PRO A 58 -6.91 -12.55 -12.07
C PRO A 58 -5.86 -12.01 -11.09
N GLY A 59 -6.27 -11.73 -9.85
CA GLY A 59 -5.36 -11.17 -8.86
C GLY A 59 -6.03 -10.81 -7.55
N PHE A 60 -5.20 -10.31 -6.62
CA PHE A 60 -5.62 -9.80 -5.33
C PHE A 60 -5.54 -8.27 -5.33
N TYR A 61 -6.68 -7.62 -5.25
CA TYR A 61 -6.91 -6.17 -5.34
C TYR A 61 -7.64 -5.68 -4.10
N PHE A 62 -7.91 -4.39 -4.01
CA PHE A 62 -8.81 -3.84 -3.00
C PHE A 62 -9.44 -2.52 -3.47
N ALA A 63 -10.57 -2.16 -2.87
CA ALA A 63 -11.15 -0.84 -2.99
C ALA A 63 -11.02 -0.12 -1.65
N HIS A 64 -10.81 1.18 -1.67
CA HIS A 64 -10.73 1.98 -0.46
C HIS A 64 -11.25 3.41 -0.71
N SER A 65 -11.57 4.11 0.37
CA SER A 65 -11.86 5.53 0.30
C SER A 65 -10.63 6.31 -0.17
N HIS A 66 -10.84 7.20 -1.12
CA HIS A 66 -9.82 8.15 -1.60
C HIS A 66 -10.23 9.60 -1.27
N ALA A 67 -11.01 9.77 -0.21
CA ALA A 67 -11.35 11.09 0.28
C ALA A 67 -10.10 11.81 0.79
N MET A 68 -9.98 13.09 0.46
CA MET A 68 -8.96 13.96 1.03
C MET A 68 -9.20 14.07 2.53
N CYS A 69 -8.24 13.64 3.33
CA CYS A 69 -8.38 13.66 4.78
C CYS A 69 -8.12 15.06 5.35
N GLU A 70 -7.26 15.86 4.72
CA GLU A 70 -6.88 17.22 5.17
C GLU A 70 -6.62 17.28 6.69
N HIS A 71 -5.95 16.23 7.21
CA HIS A 71 -5.66 16.01 8.63
C HIS A 71 -6.86 15.58 9.50
N ASP A 72 -8.03 15.31 8.92
CA ASP A 72 -9.12 14.64 9.63
C ASP A 72 -8.85 13.13 9.72
N LEU A 73 -8.27 12.70 10.84
CA LEU A 73 -7.90 11.31 11.10
C LEU A 73 -9.11 10.37 11.30
N THR A 74 -10.34 10.85 11.11
CA THR A 74 -11.56 10.03 11.16
C THR A 74 -12.07 9.65 9.78
N ARG A 75 -11.39 10.09 8.71
CA ARG A 75 -11.82 9.93 7.31
C ARG A 75 -10.83 9.10 6.49
N GLY A 76 -11.28 8.76 5.27
CA GLY A 76 -10.46 8.08 4.27
C GLY A 76 -9.80 6.81 4.80
N PRO A 77 -8.54 6.57 4.47
CA PRO A 77 -7.80 5.40 4.94
C PRO A 77 -7.74 5.24 6.46
N TYR A 78 -7.73 6.34 7.24
CA TYR A 78 -7.72 6.27 8.71
C TYR A 78 -8.99 5.64 9.30
N SER A 79 -10.12 5.72 8.59
CA SER A 79 -11.40 5.15 9.03
C SER A 79 -11.56 3.65 8.77
N GLY A 80 -10.59 3.03 8.06
CA GLY A 80 -10.65 1.62 7.68
C GLY A 80 -11.73 1.32 6.61
N GLN A 81 -12.14 2.30 5.82
CA GLN A 81 -13.08 2.12 4.70
C GLN A 81 -12.37 1.46 3.53
N LEU A 82 -12.32 0.14 3.56
CA LEU A 82 -11.66 -0.67 2.55
C LEU A 82 -12.37 -2.03 2.35
N VAL A 83 -12.20 -2.60 1.15
CA VAL A 83 -12.73 -3.92 0.79
C VAL A 83 -11.68 -4.69 -0.01
N PRO A 84 -11.07 -5.76 0.54
CA PRO A 84 -10.25 -6.68 -0.23
C PRO A 84 -11.06 -7.37 -1.32
N MET A 85 -10.47 -7.52 -2.50
CA MET A 85 -11.14 -8.11 -3.67
C MET A 85 -10.26 -9.17 -4.33
N VAL A 86 -10.85 -10.32 -4.68
CA VAL A 86 -10.20 -11.34 -5.50
C VAL A 86 -10.93 -11.44 -6.83
N ILE A 87 -10.20 -11.34 -7.91
CA ILE A 87 -10.70 -11.53 -9.27
C ILE A 87 -10.14 -12.84 -9.82
N GLY A 88 -11.04 -13.69 -10.31
CA GLY A 88 -10.66 -14.97 -10.90
C GLY A 88 -9.94 -15.91 -9.93
N SER A 89 -9.23 -16.86 -10.47
CA SER A 89 -8.28 -17.72 -9.75
C SER A 89 -6.89 -17.35 -10.23
N LEU A 90 -6.02 -16.90 -9.35
CA LEU A 90 -4.60 -16.81 -9.67
C LEU A 90 -4.14 -18.21 -10.14
N ALA A 91 -3.57 -18.25 -11.31
CA ALA A 91 -2.83 -19.43 -11.75
C ALA A 91 -1.54 -19.51 -10.91
N CYS A 92 -1.68 -19.85 -9.62
CA CYS A 92 -0.55 -20.20 -8.78
C CYS A 92 -0.02 -21.53 -9.32
N ALA A 93 1.25 -21.56 -9.74
CA ALA A 93 1.90 -22.80 -10.17
C ALA A 93 2.00 -23.82 -9.01
N GLU A 94 1.79 -23.36 -7.79
CA GLU A 94 1.87 -24.11 -6.56
C GLU A 94 0.48 -24.47 -6.01
N SER A 95 0.26 -25.71 -5.64
CA SER A 95 -0.97 -26.15 -4.99
C SER A 95 -1.01 -25.71 -3.52
N PHE A 96 -2.20 -25.43 -3.01
CA PHE A 96 -2.46 -25.16 -1.59
C PHE A 96 -3.74 -25.85 -1.14
N ASP A 97 -3.87 -26.04 0.17
CA ASP A 97 -5.00 -26.73 0.79
C ASP A 97 -6.02 -25.73 1.36
N GLN A 98 -5.55 -24.58 1.83
CA GLN A 98 -6.39 -23.54 2.43
C GLN A 98 -5.92 -22.16 1.97
N GLU A 99 -6.87 -21.24 1.74
CA GLU A 99 -6.66 -19.84 1.44
C GLU A 99 -7.02 -18.97 2.66
N VAL A 100 -6.13 -18.06 3.03
CA VAL A 100 -6.28 -17.21 4.23
C VAL A 100 -6.03 -15.75 3.85
N PHE A 101 -7.00 -14.89 4.15
CA PHE A 101 -6.91 -13.45 3.92
C PHE A 101 -6.48 -12.73 5.19
N LEU A 102 -5.46 -11.90 5.09
CA LEU A 102 -4.96 -11.07 6.17
C LEU A 102 -4.91 -9.61 5.69
N THR A 103 -5.69 -8.76 6.34
CA THR A 103 -5.68 -7.32 6.11
C THR A 103 -5.22 -6.63 7.38
N SER A 104 -4.06 -5.97 7.32
CA SER A 104 -3.58 -5.15 8.45
C SER A 104 -4.17 -3.76 8.41
N HIS A 105 -4.43 -3.21 9.58
CA HIS A 105 -4.86 -1.82 9.74
C HIS A 105 -4.61 -1.35 11.16
N GLU A 106 -4.23 -0.09 11.31
CA GLU A 106 -4.06 0.55 12.61
C GLU A 106 -5.24 1.47 12.92
N TRP A 107 -5.56 1.62 14.21
CA TRP A 107 -6.73 2.32 14.72
C TRP A 107 -6.38 3.35 15.78
N GLU A 108 -7.29 4.29 15.99
CA GLU A 108 -7.16 5.39 16.95
C GLU A 108 -5.88 6.21 16.69
N PRO A 109 -5.73 6.79 15.48
CA PRO A 109 -4.60 7.65 15.17
C PRO A 109 -4.58 8.87 16.10
N ARG A 110 -3.38 9.28 16.51
CA ARG A 110 -3.10 10.45 17.34
C ARG A 110 -1.94 11.22 16.75
N ILE A 111 -1.96 12.51 16.87
CA ILE A 111 -0.91 13.39 16.39
C ILE A 111 0.01 13.75 17.54
N PHE A 112 1.31 13.63 17.32
CA PHE A 112 2.32 14.05 18.28
C PHE A 112 3.28 15.03 17.64
N ASP A 113 3.65 16.05 18.41
CA ASP A 113 4.74 16.96 18.01
C ASP A 113 6.12 16.32 18.28
N THR A 114 7.18 16.94 17.80
CA THR A 114 8.57 16.46 17.97
C THR A 114 9.04 16.44 19.42
N ALA A 115 8.38 17.15 20.31
CA ALA A 115 8.63 17.09 21.75
C ALA A 115 7.89 15.93 22.43
N GLY A 116 7.07 15.15 21.66
CA GLY A 116 6.30 14.03 22.15
C GLY A 116 5.00 14.41 22.86
N ASN A 117 4.48 15.62 22.62
CA ASN A 117 3.18 16.04 23.13
C ASN A 117 2.07 15.66 22.14
N GLU A 118 0.99 15.06 22.67
CA GLU A 118 -0.22 14.82 21.87
C GLU A 118 -0.89 16.14 21.51
N ARG A 119 -1.27 16.32 20.24
CA ARG A 119 -1.90 17.51 19.68
C ARG A 119 -3.32 17.21 19.23
N SER A 120 -4.23 18.16 19.43
CA SER A 120 -5.59 18.06 18.91
C SER A 120 -5.71 18.67 17.52
N LEU A 121 -6.69 18.19 16.74
CA LEU A 121 -7.03 18.80 15.44
C LEU A 121 -7.45 20.27 15.58
N GLU A 122 -8.06 20.64 16.70
CA GLU A 122 -8.50 22.03 16.98
C GLU A 122 -7.30 22.96 17.18
N GLU A 123 -6.25 22.51 17.90
CA GLU A 123 -5.00 23.26 18.03
C GLU A 123 -4.32 23.47 16.67
N MET A 124 -4.35 22.46 15.79
CA MET A 124 -3.79 22.55 14.44
C MET A 124 -4.53 23.58 13.57
N HIS A 125 -5.86 23.62 13.65
CA HIS A 125 -6.64 24.61 12.93
C HIS A 125 -6.34 26.04 13.41
N HIS A 126 -6.14 26.23 14.69
CA HIS A 126 -5.76 27.53 15.25
C HIS A 126 -4.37 27.97 14.79
N LEU A 127 -3.38 27.08 14.80
CA LEU A 127 -2.03 27.39 14.29
C LEU A 127 -2.04 27.79 12.81
N ARG A 128 -2.90 27.17 12.00
CA ARG A 128 -3.05 27.51 10.58
C ARG A 128 -3.62 28.93 10.38
N ILE A 129 -4.60 29.32 11.18
CA ILE A 129 -5.25 30.66 11.08
C ILE A 129 -4.32 31.76 11.60
N ASP A 130 -3.60 31.49 12.69
CA ASP A 130 -2.73 32.48 13.32
C ASP A 130 -1.46 32.72 12.49
N ASN A 131 -0.90 31.71 11.83
CA ASN A 131 0.30 31.82 11.00
C ASN A 131 0.07 32.36 9.59
N GLU A 132 -1.16 32.41 9.08
CA GLU A 132 -1.47 33.13 7.85
C GLU A 132 -1.36 34.67 8.02
N SER A 133 -1.25 35.16 9.25
CA SER A 133 -1.25 36.59 9.60
C SER A 133 0.09 37.16 10.09
N GLU A 134 1.12 36.35 10.37
CA GLU A 134 2.42 36.82 10.85
C GLU A 134 3.61 36.23 10.10
N GLU A 135 4.38 37.08 9.41
CA GLU A 135 5.71 36.78 8.88
C GLU A 135 6.68 36.57 10.06
N GLY A 136 7.12 35.32 10.35
CA GLY A 136 8.38 35.20 11.04
C GLY A 136 8.61 34.26 12.21
N GLU A 137 7.81 33.24 12.51
CA GLU A 137 8.28 32.17 13.37
C GLU A 137 8.80 31.00 12.52
N GLU A 138 10.07 30.65 12.71
CA GLU A 138 10.63 29.41 12.14
C GLU A 138 9.88 28.23 12.76
N ILE A 139 9.05 27.55 11.96
CA ILE A 139 8.44 26.28 12.34
C ILE A 139 9.59 25.26 12.41
N PRO A 140 9.68 24.45 13.49
CA PRO A 140 10.73 23.45 13.61
C PRO A 140 10.77 22.57 12.36
N ASP A 141 11.98 22.25 11.89
CA ASP A 141 12.22 21.41 10.70
C ASP A 141 11.73 19.97 10.88
N ASP A 142 11.36 19.60 12.10
CA ASP A 142 10.91 18.24 12.46
C ASP A 142 9.38 18.23 12.46
N GLY A 143 8.79 17.51 11.53
CA GLY A 143 7.34 17.40 11.36
C GLY A 143 6.64 16.67 12.51
N TRP A 144 5.33 16.82 12.58
CA TRP A 144 4.49 16.05 13.49
C TRP A 144 4.26 14.64 12.94
N ASP A 145 4.07 13.68 13.85
CA ASP A 145 3.93 12.27 13.53
C ASP A 145 2.54 11.73 13.92
N ILE A 146 2.10 10.69 13.23
CA ILE A 146 0.87 9.97 13.55
C ILE A 146 1.22 8.66 14.23
N VAL A 147 0.71 8.46 15.44
CA VAL A 147 0.89 7.28 16.25
C VAL A 147 -0.46 6.61 16.51
N TYR A 148 -0.52 5.30 16.47
CA TYR A 148 -1.74 4.52 16.66
C TYR A 148 -1.80 3.87 18.03
N ARG A 149 -3.03 3.62 18.54
CA ARG A 149 -3.25 2.95 19.81
C ARG A 149 -3.60 1.48 19.69
N ALA A 150 -3.98 1.03 18.52
CA ALA A 150 -4.27 -0.38 18.24
C ALA A 150 -3.85 -0.74 16.83
N ALA A 151 -3.36 -1.97 16.67
CA ALA A 151 -3.03 -2.57 15.39
C ALA A 151 -3.78 -3.90 15.24
N THR A 152 -4.33 -4.16 14.06
CA THR A 152 -5.23 -5.29 13.84
C THR A 152 -4.89 -6.08 12.60
N ILE A 153 -5.22 -7.36 12.64
CA ILE A 153 -5.39 -8.19 11.44
C ILE A 153 -6.88 -8.55 11.33
N ASN A 154 -7.49 -8.26 10.18
CA ASN A 154 -8.92 -8.46 9.93
C ASN A 154 -9.81 -7.81 11.00
N GLY A 155 -9.44 -6.61 11.47
CA GLY A 155 -10.17 -5.84 12.48
C GLY A 155 -10.11 -6.42 13.89
N LYS A 156 -9.16 -7.33 14.18
CA LYS A 156 -8.97 -7.93 15.51
C LYS A 156 -7.53 -7.72 15.98
N ILE A 157 -7.37 -7.28 17.22
CA ILE A 157 -6.07 -7.28 17.89
C ILE A 157 -5.63 -8.71 18.18
N LEU A 158 -4.33 -8.95 18.31
CA LEU A 158 -3.75 -10.25 18.64
C LEU A 158 -4.40 -10.85 19.90
N GLY A 159 -4.93 -12.07 19.74
CA GLY A 159 -5.61 -12.79 20.80
C GLY A 159 -7.10 -12.50 20.97
N ALA A 160 -7.67 -11.53 20.26
CA ALA A 160 -9.11 -11.23 20.31
C ALA A 160 -9.91 -11.92 19.19
N GLY A 161 -9.24 -12.41 18.14
CA GLY A 161 -9.85 -13.17 17.04
C GLY A 161 -9.77 -14.66 17.25
N GLU A 162 -10.53 -15.40 16.42
CA GLU A 162 -10.36 -16.85 16.31
C GLU A 162 -9.00 -17.18 15.71
N PRO A 163 -8.30 -18.21 16.22
CA PRO A 163 -7.05 -18.64 15.62
C PRO A 163 -7.28 -19.24 14.23
N ILE A 164 -6.29 -19.08 13.36
CA ILE A 164 -6.22 -19.81 12.10
C ILE A 164 -5.82 -21.24 12.42
N ARG A 165 -6.75 -22.17 12.18
CA ARG A 165 -6.53 -23.60 12.49
C ARG A 165 -5.90 -24.29 11.30
N VAL A 166 -4.83 -25.03 11.56
CA VAL A 166 -4.02 -25.70 10.53
C VAL A 166 -3.72 -27.14 10.92
N ARG A 167 -3.37 -27.96 9.93
CA ARG A 167 -2.87 -29.33 10.12
C ARG A 167 -1.38 -29.41 9.78
N ASN A 168 -0.73 -30.40 10.34
CA ASN A 168 0.68 -30.65 10.01
C ASN A 168 0.82 -30.97 8.50
N ASN A 169 1.81 -30.35 7.85
CA ASN A 169 2.11 -30.40 6.41
C ASN A 169 1.02 -29.79 5.49
N GLU A 170 0.03 -29.11 6.05
CA GLU A 170 -0.93 -28.33 5.27
C GLU A 170 -0.24 -27.14 4.58
N ARG A 171 -0.65 -26.82 3.36
CA ARG A 171 -0.11 -25.70 2.58
C ARG A 171 -1.13 -24.58 2.59
N LEU A 172 -0.79 -23.47 3.21
CA LEU A 172 -1.65 -22.28 3.26
C LEU A 172 -1.22 -21.26 2.22
N LEU A 173 -2.18 -20.74 1.46
CA LEU A 173 -2.00 -19.54 0.67
C LEU A 173 -2.47 -18.35 1.51
N PHE A 174 -1.53 -17.54 1.98
CA PHE A 174 -1.83 -16.26 2.60
C PHE A 174 -1.91 -15.16 1.54
N ARG A 175 -3.04 -14.43 1.53
CA ARG A 175 -3.21 -13.19 0.79
C ARG A 175 -3.16 -12.05 1.78
N ILE A 176 -2.13 -11.25 1.70
CA ILE A 176 -1.84 -10.23 2.69
C ILE A 176 -1.93 -8.85 2.04
N LEU A 177 -2.73 -7.97 2.64
CA LEU A 177 -2.89 -6.57 2.29
C LEU A 177 -2.41 -5.70 3.44
N ASN A 178 -1.49 -4.79 3.17
CA ASN A 178 -1.24 -3.68 4.07
C ASN A 178 -2.20 -2.53 3.77
N ALA A 179 -3.25 -2.42 4.57
CA ALA A 179 -4.28 -1.38 4.46
C ALA A 179 -4.16 -0.30 5.54
N SER A 180 -2.98 -0.15 6.12
CA SER A 180 -2.67 0.98 7.00
C SER A 180 -2.88 2.31 6.28
N ALA A 181 -3.08 3.40 7.03
CA ALA A 181 -3.03 4.72 6.45
C ALA A 181 -1.57 5.23 6.30
N THR A 182 -0.67 4.86 7.21
CA THR A 182 0.72 5.37 7.22
C THR A 182 1.79 4.31 7.46
N GLU A 183 1.47 3.18 8.12
CA GLU A 183 2.46 2.26 8.65
C GLU A 183 2.89 1.17 7.68
N HIS A 184 4.19 0.92 7.58
CA HIS A 184 4.73 -0.25 6.91
C HIS A 184 4.47 -1.51 7.73
N LEU A 185 3.98 -2.57 7.09
CA LEU A 185 3.73 -3.86 7.73
C LEU A 185 4.95 -4.76 7.65
N LYS A 186 5.34 -5.35 8.79
CA LYS A 186 6.25 -6.49 8.85
C LYS A 186 5.60 -7.63 9.59
N LEU A 187 5.68 -8.85 9.03
CA LEU A 187 5.15 -10.06 9.67
C LEU A 187 6.16 -11.19 9.60
N SER A 188 6.20 -12.00 10.64
CA SER A 188 6.90 -13.29 10.62
C SER A 188 6.12 -14.35 11.39
N LEU A 189 6.37 -15.63 11.05
CA LEU A 189 5.78 -16.79 11.70
C LEU A 189 6.89 -17.69 12.21
N PRO A 190 7.06 -17.84 13.53
CA PRO A 190 8.16 -18.63 14.09
C PRO A 190 8.24 -20.04 13.52
N GLY A 191 9.43 -20.45 13.10
CA GLY A 191 9.71 -21.77 12.57
C GLY A 191 9.19 -22.03 11.14
N HIS A 192 8.66 -21.03 10.44
CA HIS A 192 8.13 -21.16 9.09
C HIS A 192 8.73 -20.11 8.15
N CYS A 193 8.74 -20.45 6.85
CA CYS A 193 9.11 -19.52 5.80
C CYS A 193 7.94 -19.29 4.84
N PHE A 194 7.89 -18.09 4.27
CA PHE A 194 6.91 -17.69 3.28
C PHE A 194 7.49 -17.83 1.87
N LEU A 195 6.93 -18.66 1.04
CA LEU A 195 7.23 -18.72 -0.39
C LEU A 195 6.40 -17.64 -1.09
N ILE A 196 7.02 -16.53 -1.45
CA ILE A 196 6.33 -15.44 -2.16
C ILE A 196 6.06 -15.86 -3.59
N VAL A 197 4.79 -15.87 -3.98
CA VAL A 197 4.31 -16.30 -5.31
C VAL A 197 3.71 -15.19 -6.14
N ALA A 198 3.21 -14.12 -5.51
CA ALA A 198 2.72 -12.94 -6.21
C ALA A 198 2.95 -11.65 -5.38
N LEU A 199 3.07 -10.53 -6.09
CA LEU A 199 3.10 -9.17 -5.54
C LEU A 199 2.02 -8.34 -6.25
N ASP A 200 1.24 -7.56 -5.50
CA ASP A 200 0.12 -6.72 -5.97
C ASP A 200 -0.84 -7.45 -6.92
N GLY A 201 -1.07 -8.77 -6.65
CA GLY A 201 -1.93 -9.61 -7.46
C GLY A 201 -1.26 -10.19 -8.72
N TYR A 202 0.02 -9.89 -9.00
CA TYR A 202 0.75 -10.41 -10.15
C TYR A 202 1.76 -11.49 -9.74
N PRO A 203 1.78 -12.65 -10.43
CA PRO A 203 2.77 -13.69 -10.17
C PRO A 203 4.20 -13.15 -10.31
N VAL A 204 5.06 -13.51 -9.38
CA VAL A 204 6.50 -13.18 -9.48
C VAL A 204 7.21 -14.15 -10.44
N PRO A 205 8.17 -13.67 -11.24
CA PRO A 205 8.89 -14.56 -12.16
C PRO A 205 9.76 -15.61 -11.45
N LYS A 206 10.19 -15.31 -10.22
CA LYS A 206 11.04 -16.19 -9.41
C LYS A 206 10.49 -16.27 -7.98
N PRO A 207 9.62 -17.22 -7.62
CA PRO A 207 9.24 -17.45 -6.24
C PRO A 207 10.46 -17.67 -5.34
N ALA A 208 10.45 -17.07 -4.15
CA ALA A 208 11.56 -17.18 -3.20
C ALA A 208 11.05 -17.20 -1.75
N LEU A 209 11.78 -17.90 -0.89
CA LEU A 209 11.48 -18.01 0.53
C LEU A 209 12.02 -16.80 1.29
N VAL A 210 11.21 -16.32 2.24
CA VAL A 210 11.59 -15.28 3.22
C VAL A 210 11.05 -15.65 4.60
N GLU A 211 11.72 -15.23 5.68
CA GLU A 211 11.22 -15.40 7.05
C GLU A 211 10.43 -14.18 7.52
N VAL A 212 10.71 -13.02 6.98
CA VAL A 212 10.02 -11.76 7.29
C VAL A 212 9.39 -11.22 6.02
N LEU A 213 8.09 -10.99 6.07
CA LEU A 213 7.35 -10.23 5.06
C LEU A 213 7.48 -8.74 5.37
N GLU A 214 7.59 -7.93 4.32
CA GLU A 214 7.56 -6.48 4.44
C GLU A 214 6.72 -5.89 3.31
N LEU A 215 5.71 -5.09 3.66
CA LEU A 215 4.80 -4.43 2.73
C LEU A 215 4.68 -2.95 3.07
N GLY A 216 4.90 -2.09 2.09
CA GLY A 216 4.47 -0.71 2.17
C GLY A 216 2.95 -0.59 2.19
N VAL A 217 2.46 0.59 2.55
CA VAL A 217 1.02 0.89 2.52
C VAL A 217 0.49 0.69 1.10
N GLY A 218 -0.65 0.00 0.95
CA GLY A 218 -1.28 -0.31 -0.33
C GLY A 218 -0.69 -1.52 -1.06
N GLU A 219 0.44 -2.07 -0.63
CA GLU A 219 0.99 -3.29 -1.22
C GLU A 219 0.21 -4.52 -0.79
N ARG A 220 0.16 -5.51 -1.69
CA ARG A 220 -0.39 -6.85 -1.45
C ARG A 220 0.64 -7.88 -1.83
N LEU A 221 0.58 -9.02 -1.17
CA LEU A 221 1.34 -10.19 -1.57
C LEU A 221 0.56 -11.49 -1.35
N ASP A 222 0.92 -12.49 -2.15
CA ASP A 222 0.48 -13.87 -1.96
C ASP A 222 1.69 -14.72 -1.58
N ALA A 223 1.56 -15.46 -0.47
CA ALA A 223 2.62 -16.32 0.03
C ALA A 223 2.10 -17.72 0.39
N ILE A 224 2.83 -18.75 0.00
CA ILE A 224 2.55 -20.11 0.43
C ILE A 224 3.43 -20.45 1.62
N VAL A 225 2.81 -21.00 2.65
CA VAL A 225 3.50 -21.51 3.84
C VAL A 225 3.17 -22.97 4.04
N VAL A 226 4.18 -23.79 4.23
CA VAL A 226 4.01 -25.20 4.64
C VAL A 226 3.99 -25.27 6.16
N MET A 227 2.90 -25.77 6.74
CA MET A 227 2.71 -25.91 8.17
C MET A 227 3.43 -27.17 8.68
N ASP A 228 4.76 -27.13 8.83
CA ASP A 228 5.60 -28.28 9.16
C ASP A 228 6.22 -28.22 10.57
N THR A 229 5.93 -27.18 11.32
CA THR A 229 6.42 -26.97 12.70
C THR A 229 5.24 -26.92 13.68
N PRO A 230 4.73 -28.09 14.15
CA PRO A 230 3.52 -28.16 14.97
C PRO A 230 3.63 -27.41 16.32
N GLY A 231 2.69 -26.51 16.58
CA GLY A 231 2.66 -25.69 17.79
C GLY A 231 1.43 -24.80 17.86
N ILE A 232 1.48 -23.81 18.71
CA ILE A 232 0.56 -22.66 18.72
C ILE A 232 1.42 -21.41 18.61
N TRP A 233 1.36 -20.74 17.48
CA TRP A 233 2.30 -19.70 17.12
C TRP A 233 1.60 -18.34 16.98
N VAL A 234 2.35 -17.26 17.18
CA VAL A 234 1.93 -15.93 16.79
C VAL A 234 2.52 -15.64 15.41
N LEU A 235 1.68 -15.51 14.38
CA LEU A 235 2.02 -14.79 13.16
C LEU A 235 1.87 -13.31 13.47
N GLY A 236 2.96 -12.56 13.56
CA GLY A 236 2.88 -11.17 14.03
C GLY A 236 4.09 -10.32 13.64
N SER A 237 4.02 -9.05 14.02
CA SER A 237 5.12 -8.12 13.79
C SER A 237 6.38 -8.55 14.53
N PRO A 238 7.57 -8.52 13.90
CA PRO A 238 8.85 -8.68 14.60
C PRO A 238 9.15 -7.50 15.55
N ASP A 239 8.53 -6.33 15.34
CA ASP A 239 8.60 -5.22 16.28
C ASP A 239 7.72 -5.49 17.51
N ASP A 240 8.33 -5.43 18.71
CA ASP A 240 7.66 -5.72 19.97
C ASP A 240 6.56 -4.71 20.28
N GLN A 241 6.76 -3.44 19.95
CA GLN A 241 5.78 -2.38 20.21
C GLN A 241 4.56 -2.55 19.30
N HIS A 242 4.78 -2.75 18.01
CA HIS A 242 3.71 -2.97 17.04
C HIS A 242 2.91 -4.25 17.36
N ARG A 243 3.60 -5.32 17.77
CA ARG A 243 2.94 -6.55 18.24
C ARG A 243 2.17 -6.33 19.55
N ALA A 244 2.68 -5.52 20.46
CA ALA A 244 1.98 -5.16 21.69
C ALA A 244 0.71 -4.32 21.45
N LEU A 245 0.68 -3.51 20.38
CA LEU A 245 -0.52 -2.82 19.94
C LEU A 245 -1.57 -3.77 19.33
N GLY A 246 -1.20 -5.03 19.06
CA GLY A 246 -2.13 -6.06 18.57
C GLY A 246 -1.82 -6.59 17.17
N MET A 247 -0.73 -6.16 16.50
CA MET A 247 -0.40 -6.62 15.14
C MET A 247 0.03 -8.08 15.15
N GLY A 248 -0.94 -8.95 14.86
CA GLY A 248 -0.72 -10.38 14.75
C GLY A 248 -2.01 -11.19 14.84
N VAL A 249 -1.89 -12.48 14.53
CA VAL A 249 -2.94 -13.49 14.63
C VAL A 249 -2.35 -14.82 15.13
N VAL A 250 -3.16 -15.61 15.82
CA VAL A 250 -2.74 -16.92 16.33
C VAL A 250 -2.90 -17.98 15.24
N ILE A 251 -1.86 -18.78 15.03
CA ILE A 251 -1.87 -20.00 14.22
C ILE A 251 -1.91 -21.20 15.17
N GLU A 252 -2.96 -22.00 15.11
CA GLU A 252 -3.18 -23.13 16.00
C GLU A 252 -3.15 -24.46 15.19
N TYR A 253 -2.16 -25.29 15.46
CA TYR A 253 -2.12 -26.63 14.88
C TYR A 253 -3.15 -27.54 15.52
N ALA A 254 -3.81 -28.36 14.73
CA ALA A 254 -4.68 -29.43 15.22
C ALA A 254 -3.94 -30.28 16.26
N ASP A 255 -4.64 -30.76 17.27
CA ASP A 255 -4.11 -31.58 18.36
C ASP A 255 -3.05 -30.87 19.24
N ARG A 256 -2.97 -29.55 19.18
CA ARG A 256 -2.17 -28.73 20.08
C ARG A 256 -3.07 -27.89 20.99
N ALA A 257 -2.61 -27.72 22.23
CA ALA A 257 -3.27 -26.90 23.22
C ALA A 257 -2.23 -26.17 24.06
N GLY A 258 -2.50 -24.92 24.42
CA GLY A 258 -1.60 -24.11 25.22
C GLY A 258 -1.70 -22.63 24.91
N LYS A 259 -0.69 -21.88 25.30
CA LYS A 259 -0.58 -20.45 24.99
C LYS A 259 0.17 -20.26 23.68
N PRO A 260 -0.20 -19.26 22.86
CA PRO A 260 0.55 -18.89 21.68
C PRO A 260 1.99 -18.49 22.06
N ILE A 261 2.94 -18.89 21.22
CA ILE A 261 4.37 -18.63 21.40
C ILE A 261 4.82 -17.70 20.27
N TRP A 262 5.62 -16.71 20.65
CA TRP A 262 6.39 -15.87 19.75
C TRP A 262 7.87 -16.13 19.93
N SER A 263 8.61 -16.13 18.83
CA SER A 263 10.06 -16.00 18.83
C SER A 263 10.49 -15.15 17.63
N PRO A 264 11.56 -14.37 17.76
CA PRO A 264 12.04 -13.56 16.63
C PRO A 264 12.50 -14.44 15.47
N PRO A 265 12.42 -13.95 14.22
CA PRO A 265 12.94 -14.65 13.05
C PRO A 265 14.46 -14.85 13.16
N ALA A 266 14.96 -15.94 12.59
CA ALA A 266 16.40 -16.24 12.55
C ALA A 266 17.11 -15.48 11.42
N ASP A 267 16.46 -15.37 10.24
CA ASP A 267 16.94 -14.58 9.11
C ASP A 267 16.30 -13.20 9.13
N THR A 268 17.14 -12.18 9.35
CA THR A 268 16.76 -10.75 9.32
C THR A 268 17.22 -10.06 8.03
N THR A 269 17.50 -10.81 6.98
CA THR A 269 17.87 -10.25 5.68
C THR A 269 16.81 -9.25 5.23
N PRO A 270 17.18 -7.99 4.91
CA PRO A 270 16.22 -6.98 4.50
C PRO A 270 15.39 -7.41 3.29
N TRP A 271 14.14 -6.99 3.28
CA TRP A 271 13.25 -7.17 2.14
C TRP A 271 13.85 -6.54 0.88
N ASN A 272 13.80 -7.28 -0.24
CA ASN A 272 14.30 -6.79 -1.52
C ASN A 272 13.54 -7.45 -2.67
N TYR A 273 12.85 -6.66 -3.47
CA TYR A 273 12.13 -7.16 -4.66
C TYR A 273 13.05 -7.90 -5.66
N LEU A 274 14.34 -7.57 -5.71
CA LEU A 274 15.29 -8.25 -6.60
C LEU A 274 15.37 -9.77 -6.38
N ARG A 275 15.00 -10.26 -5.21
CA ARG A 275 14.91 -11.71 -4.91
C ARG A 275 13.92 -12.44 -5.81
N PHE A 276 12.90 -11.73 -6.28
CA PHE A 276 11.79 -12.25 -7.07
C PHE A 276 11.93 -11.98 -8.56
N SER A 277 12.99 -11.28 -8.97
CA SER A 277 13.25 -10.86 -10.36
C SER A 277 13.71 -12.01 -11.24
N ALA A 278 13.30 -11.99 -12.50
CA ALA A 278 13.95 -12.80 -13.55
C ALA A 278 15.40 -12.32 -13.77
N VAL A 279 16.27 -13.26 -14.20
CA VAL A 279 17.68 -12.98 -14.40
C VAL A 279 17.96 -12.23 -15.72
N THR A 280 17.03 -12.28 -16.66
CA THR A 280 17.20 -11.69 -17.99
C THR A 280 16.84 -10.21 -17.99
N LYS A 281 17.77 -9.38 -18.45
CA LYS A 281 17.51 -7.96 -18.76
C LYS A 281 16.44 -7.87 -19.86
N ASN A 282 15.35 -7.20 -19.58
CA ASN A 282 14.47 -6.72 -20.63
C ASN A 282 15.06 -5.42 -21.18
N GLU A 283 15.74 -5.47 -22.32
CA GLU A 283 16.39 -4.31 -22.97
C GLU A 283 15.44 -3.54 -23.89
N GLU A 284 14.14 -3.67 -23.72
CA GLU A 284 13.22 -2.80 -24.45
C GLU A 284 13.43 -1.36 -23.98
N LEU A 285 14.11 -0.60 -24.82
CA LEU A 285 14.35 0.82 -24.58
C LEU A 285 13.01 1.54 -24.65
N SER A 286 12.62 2.19 -23.57
CA SER A 286 11.51 3.14 -23.60
C SER A 286 11.95 4.38 -24.34
N ASN A 287 11.14 4.83 -25.31
CA ASN A 287 11.40 6.07 -26.04
C ASN A 287 10.97 7.32 -25.25
N ASN A 288 10.24 7.14 -24.16
CA ASN A 288 9.73 8.21 -23.30
C ASN A 288 10.16 7.95 -21.85
N ASN A 289 10.89 8.90 -21.27
CA ASN A 289 11.43 8.78 -19.92
C ASN A 289 10.95 9.97 -19.09
N LEU A 290 10.24 9.68 -18.00
CA LEU A 290 9.80 10.63 -16.99
C LEU A 290 10.63 10.43 -15.74
N SER A 291 11.09 11.51 -15.13
CA SER A 291 11.90 11.41 -13.92
C SER A 291 11.43 12.44 -12.90
N TYR A 292 11.24 11.98 -11.68
CA TYR A 292 10.80 12.80 -10.55
C TYR A 292 11.74 12.61 -9.37
N ARG A 293 11.94 13.70 -8.61
CA ARG A 293 12.59 13.66 -7.33
C ARG A 293 11.57 13.87 -6.23
N ILE A 294 11.55 12.97 -5.27
CA ILE A 294 10.78 13.08 -4.03
C ILE A 294 11.61 13.95 -3.09
N GLU A 295 11.05 15.04 -2.64
CA GLU A 295 11.71 16.00 -1.75
C GLU A 295 10.85 16.30 -0.53
N ARG A 296 11.48 16.30 0.63
CA ARG A 296 10.94 16.90 1.83
C ARG A 296 11.02 18.43 1.71
N ARG A 297 10.01 19.11 2.17
CA ARG A 297 9.90 20.57 2.24
C ARG A 297 9.69 20.98 3.69
N PRO A 298 10.00 22.24 4.05
CA PRO A 298 9.70 22.74 5.39
C PRO A 298 8.26 22.51 5.78
N SER A 299 8.03 22.30 7.07
CA SER A 299 6.70 22.11 7.64
C SER A 299 5.78 23.28 7.32
N GLY A 300 4.51 22.97 7.12
CA GLY A 300 3.49 23.99 6.97
C GLY A 300 3.08 24.60 8.33
N PRO A 301 2.21 25.63 8.32
CA PRO A 301 1.73 26.26 9.54
C PRO A 301 0.94 25.33 10.47
N ASP A 302 0.52 24.18 9.97
CA ASP A 302 -0.14 23.09 10.69
C ASP A 302 0.82 22.11 11.37
N GLY A 303 2.14 22.34 11.28
CA GLY A 303 3.18 21.51 11.90
C GLY A 303 3.58 20.26 11.11
N PHE A 304 2.87 19.90 10.03
CA PHE A 304 3.23 18.76 9.19
C PHE A 304 4.23 19.12 8.10
N GLU A 305 5.19 18.22 7.87
CA GLU A 305 6.13 18.33 6.77
C GLU A 305 5.40 18.38 5.43
N ARG A 306 5.91 19.17 4.51
CA ARG A 306 5.44 19.21 3.14
C ARG A 306 6.31 18.34 2.25
N TRP A 307 5.68 17.76 1.26
CA TRP A 307 6.33 16.88 0.29
C TRP A 307 6.13 17.39 -1.13
N ALA A 308 7.05 17.06 -2.00
CA ALA A 308 6.94 17.40 -3.41
C ALA A 308 7.48 16.30 -4.33
N MET A 309 6.76 16.04 -5.43
CA MET A 309 7.29 15.34 -6.59
C MET A 309 7.78 16.34 -7.62
N VAL A 310 9.09 16.57 -7.69
CA VAL A 310 9.70 17.56 -8.57
C VAL A 310 10.11 16.91 -9.88
N PRO A 311 9.53 17.31 -11.04
CA PRO A 311 9.96 16.78 -12.33
C PRO A 311 11.38 17.23 -12.65
N LEU A 312 12.24 16.31 -13.10
CA LEU A 312 13.64 16.58 -13.43
C LEU A 312 13.84 17.05 -14.88
N SER A 313 12.77 17.11 -15.68
CA SER A 313 12.76 17.65 -17.04
C SER A 313 11.79 18.81 -17.15
N SER A 314 12.19 19.87 -17.86
CA SER A 314 11.35 21.02 -18.18
C SER A 314 10.36 20.75 -19.32
N VAL A 315 10.51 19.63 -20.03
CA VAL A 315 9.59 19.20 -21.09
C VAL A 315 8.33 18.64 -20.44
N GLN A 316 7.16 19.08 -20.94
CA GLN A 316 5.87 18.55 -20.46
C GLN A 316 5.85 17.03 -20.61
N GLN A 317 5.83 16.34 -19.49
CA GLN A 317 5.90 14.90 -19.43
C GLN A 317 4.52 14.33 -19.67
N LYS A 318 4.31 13.70 -20.83
CA LYS A 318 3.05 13.06 -21.21
C LYS A 318 3.29 11.59 -21.52
N LEU A 319 2.40 10.76 -21.03
CA LEU A 319 2.28 9.37 -21.45
C LEU A 319 1.39 9.29 -22.71
N ARG A 320 1.56 8.24 -23.49
CA ARG A 320 0.72 7.96 -24.64
C ARG A 320 0.14 6.56 -24.58
N VAL A 321 -1.12 6.46 -24.97
CA VAL A 321 -1.80 5.15 -25.06
C VAL A 321 -1.05 4.25 -26.05
N GLY A 322 -0.77 3.01 -25.62
CA GLY A 322 -0.06 2.02 -26.42
C GLY A 322 1.46 2.20 -26.50
N GLU A 323 2.03 3.25 -25.87
CA GLU A 323 3.48 3.46 -25.84
C GLU A 323 4.06 3.15 -24.45
N ARG A 324 5.08 2.29 -24.41
CA ARG A 324 5.82 2.01 -23.17
C ARG A 324 6.63 3.23 -22.75
N SER A 325 6.42 3.68 -21.53
CA SER A 325 7.13 4.81 -20.93
C SER A 325 7.82 4.38 -19.66
N ARG A 326 9.03 4.89 -19.44
CA ARG A 326 9.80 4.64 -18.20
C ARG A 326 9.62 5.79 -17.23
N ILE A 327 9.31 5.46 -15.98
CA ILE A 327 9.25 6.40 -14.87
C ILE A 327 10.39 6.08 -13.89
N THR A 328 11.15 7.13 -13.51
CA THR A 328 12.20 7.03 -12.50
C THR A 328 11.84 7.92 -11.33
N LEU A 329 11.81 7.34 -10.15
CA LEU A 329 11.61 8.04 -8.88
C LEU A 329 12.93 8.05 -8.11
N TYR A 330 13.41 9.24 -7.77
CA TYR A 330 14.58 9.46 -6.92
C TYR A 330 14.10 9.93 -5.56
N ASN A 331 14.29 9.14 -4.54
CA ASN A 331 13.98 9.54 -3.17
C ASN A 331 15.15 10.31 -2.58
N ASN A 332 14.94 11.58 -2.28
CA ASN A 332 15.94 12.48 -1.66
C ASN A 332 15.60 12.76 -0.19
N SER A 333 14.99 11.78 0.48
CA SER A 333 14.64 11.83 1.90
C SER A 333 15.15 10.59 2.63
N ASP A 334 15.12 10.64 3.94
CA ASP A 334 15.48 9.54 4.85
C ASP A 334 14.32 8.60 5.15
N GLU A 335 13.14 8.83 4.56
CA GLU A 335 11.96 8.00 4.69
C GLU A 335 11.72 7.12 3.46
N ALA A 336 11.05 5.99 3.66
CA ALA A 336 10.60 5.12 2.58
C ALA A 336 9.20 5.52 2.10
N HIS A 337 9.00 5.59 0.78
CA HIS A 337 7.73 6.00 0.21
C HIS A 337 7.10 4.88 -0.62
N PRO A 338 5.94 4.32 -0.22
CA PRO A 338 5.14 3.42 -1.04
C PRO A 338 4.44 4.23 -2.14
N MET A 339 5.01 4.24 -3.34
CA MET A 339 4.51 5.01 -4.48
C MET A 339 3.55 4.18 -5.32
N HIS A 340 2.32 4.66 -5.46
CA HIS A 340 1.25 4.02 -6.22
C HIS A 340 0.93 4.80 -7.50
N LEU A 341 0.76 4.05 -8.60
CA LEU A 341 0.26 4.58 -9.87
C LEU A 341 -1.17 4.07 -10.11
N HIS A 342 -2.09 4.99 -10.19
CA HIS A 342 -3.49 4.72 -10.49
C HIS A 342 -3.69 4.11 -11.88
N ARG A 343 -4.68 3.23 -12.01
CA ARG A 343 -5.22 2.68 -13.26
C ARG A 343 -4.29 1.75 -14.04
N PHE A 344 -2.98 1.82 -13.85
CA PHE A 344 -2.03 1.07 -14.65
C PHE A 344 -1.01 0.32 -13.81
N PRO A 345 -0.94 -1.01 -13.91
CA PRO A 345 0.20 -1.73 -13.38
C PRO A 345 1.45 -1.37 -14.19
N PHE A 346 2.58 -1.48 -13.53
CA PHE A 346 3.90 -1.24 -14.11
C PHE A 346 4.84 -2.43 -13.88
N GLU A 347 5.88 -2.53 -14.68
CA GLU A 347 6.94 -3.52 -14.54
C GLU A 347 8.20 -2.85 -13.99
N LEU A 348 8.73 -3.36 -12.87
CA LEU A 348 9.99 -2.88 -12.30
C LEU A 348 11.14 -3.19 -13.23
N THR A 349 12.00 -2.18 -13.49
CA THR A 349 13.17 -2.31 -14.37
C THR A 349 14.49 -2.08 -13.65
N SER A 350 14.47 -1.32 -12.53
CA SER A 350 15.67 -1.13 -11.69
C SER A 350 15.27 -0.74 -10.26
N ILE A 351 16.01 -1.24 -9.29
CA ILE A 351 15.90 -0.88 -7.87
C ILE A 351 17.30 -0.57 -7.36
N ALA A 352 17.49 0.61 -6.77
CA ALA A 352 18.78 1.07 -6.27
C ALA A 352 19.91 0.95 -7.32
N GLY A 353 19.60 1.21 -8.60
CA GLY A 353 20.53 1.08 -9.71
C GLY A 353 20.81 -0.36 -10.18
N GLN A 354 20.23 -1.37 -9.53
CA GLN A 354 20.36 -2.77 -9.96
C GLN A 354 19.20 -3.15 -10.88
N PRO A 355 19.46 -3.72 -12.06
CA PRO A 355 18.39 -4.09 -13.00
C PRO A 355 17.55 -5.23 -12.47
N CYS A 356 16.25 -5.19 -12.78
CA CYS A 356 15.31 -6.27 -12.53
C CYS A 356 14.34 -6.41 -13.71
N ALA A 357 13.62 -7.54 -13.78
CA ALA A 357 12.68 -7.83 -14.86
C ALA A 357 11.55 -8.75 -14.39
N GLY A 358 10.38 -8.59 -15.02
CA GLY A 358 9.23 -9.47 -14.85
C GLY A 358 8.43 -9.26 -13.56
N ILE A 359 8.80 -8.32 -12.72
CA ILE A 359 8.03 -8.00 -11.52
C ILE A 359 7.01 -6.91 -11.87
N ARG A 360 5.73 -7.30 -11.90
CA ARG A 360 4.61 -6.38 -12.11
C ARG A 360 4.03 -5.97 -10.76
N LYS A 361 3.72 -4.69 -10.62
CA LYS A 361 3.13 -4.08 -9.42
C LYS A 361 2.27 -2.88 -9.81
N ASP A 362 1.55 -2.34 -8.86
CA ASP A 362 0.91 -1.03 -8.93
C ASP A 362 1.39 -0.08 -7.82
N THR A 363 2.00 -0.63 -6.79
CA THR A 363 2.59 0.11 -5.66
C THR A 363 4.00 -0.38 -5.41
N VAL A 364 4.97 0.51 -5.22
CA VAL A 364 6.37 0.13 -4.95
C VAL A 364 6.98 1.03 -3.88
N VAL A 365 7.63 0.44 -2.91
CA VAL A 365 8.39 1.20 -1.91
C VAL A 365 9.67 1.73 -2.54
N VAL A 366 9.84 3.06 -2.52
CA VAL A 366 11.10 3.73 -2.89
C VAL A 366 11.91 3.95 -1.61
N PRO A 367 13.01 3.19 -1.41
CA PRO A 367 13.77 3.27 -0.15
C PRO A 367 14.44 4.63 0.05
N PRO A 368 14.82 4.98 1.30
CA PRO A 368 15.55 6.19 1.61
C PRO A 368 16.80 6.39 0.74
N PHE A 369 16.97 7.58 0.18
CA PHE A 369 18.15 7.98 -0.62
C PHE A 369 18.45 7.07 -1.82
N GLN A 370 17.43 6.36 -2.34
CA GLN A 370 17.57 5.45 -3.48
C GLN A 370 16.64 5.81 -4.63
N GLN A 371 16.80 5.07 -5.73
CA GLN A 371 15.92 5.22 -6.89
C GLN A 371 15.23 3.91 -7.23
N VAL A 372 14.03 4.03 -7.79
CA VAL A 372 13.28 2.95 -8.42
C VAL A 372 12.90 3.36 -9.83
N GLN A 373 13.02 2.42 -10.78
CA GLN A 373 12.57 2.61 -12.16
C GLN A 373 11.55 1.54 -12.51
N PHE A 374 10.53 1.95 -13.25
CA PHE A 374 9.52 1.05 -13.77
C PHE A 374 9.00 1.51 -15.13
N ASP A 375 8.52 0.57 -15.90
CA ASP A 375 7.88 0.81 -17.18
C ASP A 375 6.38 0.65 -17.07
N VAL A 376 5.64 1.63 -17.62
CA VAL A 376 4.19 1.60 -17.72
C VAL A 376 3.76 1.59 -19.18
N LEU A 377 2.69 0.83 -19.49
CA LEU A 377 2.06 0.77 -20.81
C LEU A 377 0.57 1.13 -20.65
N PRO A 378 0.20 2.40 -20.79
CA PRO A 378 -1.19 2.81 -20.69
C PRO A 378 -2.03 2.24 -21.84
N ASP A 379 -3.24 1.74 -21.54
CA ASP A 379 -4.17 1.20 -22.53
C ASP A 379 -5.39 2.11 -22.77
N ASN A 380 -5.54 3.15 -21.95
CA ASN A 380 -6.58 4.16 -22.11
C ASN A 380 -6.08 5.54 -21.69
N GLY A 381 -6.72 6.60 -22.19
CA GLY A 381 -6.36 7.99 -21.97
C GLY A 381 -6.95 8.59 -20.69
N GLY A 382 -6.65 9.87 -20.47
CA GLY A 382 -7.09 10.64 -19.30
C GLY A 382 -5.98 10.82 -18.26
N PRO A 383 -6.24 11.56 -17.18
CA PRO A 383 -5.29 11.72 -16.09
C PRO A 383 -5.09 10.41 -15.32
N ALA A 384 -3.91 10.22 -14.74
CA ALA A 384 -3.59 9.15 -13.79
C ALA A 384 -2.78 9.71 -12.62
N LEU A 385 -3.21 9.45 -11.40
CA LEU A 385 -2.55 9.93 -10.21
C LEU A 385 -1.34 9.02 -9.89
N LEU A 386 -0.20 9.64 -9.62
CA LEU A 386 0.99 8.99 -9.05
C LEU A 386 1.27 9.65 -7.71
N HIS A 387 1.17 8.90 -6.62
CA HIS A 387 1.28 9.46 -5.28
C HIS A 387 1.93 8.49 -4.29
N CYS A 388 2.35 9.02 -3.14
CA CYS A 388 2.71 8.19 -2.00
C CYS A 388 1.44 7.63 -1.35
N HIS A 389 1.41 6.34 -1.06
CA HIS A 389 0.26 5.71 -0.42
C HIS A 389 0.24 5.88 1.10
N ASN A 390 1.31 6.45 1.70
CA ASN A 390 1.21 7.02 3.04
C ASN A 390 0.30 8.24 2.96
N GLN A 391 -0.86 8.17 3.61
CA GLN A 391 -1.92 9.18 3.50
C GLN A 391 -1.43 10.57 3.93
N MET A 392 -0.64 10.65 4.99
CA MET A 392 -0.10 11.93 5.45
C MET A 392 0.82 12.55 4.39
N HIS A 393 1.71 11.77 3.79
CA HIS A 393 2.59 12.27 2.73
C HIS A 393 1.80 12.73 1.50
N MET A 394 0.75 11.99 1.13
CA MET A 394 -0.14 12.36 0.02
C MET A 394 -0.86 13.67 0.29
N ASP A 395 -1.48 13.83 1.47
CA ASP A 395 -2.20 15.04 1.88
C ASP A 395 -1.26 16.24 1.95
N CYS A 396 -0.01 16.01 2.38
CA CYS A 396 1.05 17.01 2.45
C CYS A 396 1.80 17.24 1.12
N GLY A 397 1.32 16.71 0.00
CA GLY A 397 1.75 17.09 -1.35
C GLY A 397 2.59 16.07 -2.12
N LEU A 398 2.85 14.86 -1.59
CA LEU A 398 3.61 13.84 -2.33
C LEU A 398 2.74 13.15 -3.39
N LYS A 399 2.33 13.91 -4.38
CA LYS A 399 1.53 13.44 -5.52
C LYS A 399 1.80 14.24 -6.78
N THR A 400 1.51 13.66 -7.93
CA THR A 400 1.51 14.31 -9.23
C THR A 400 0.50 13.67 -10.17
N LEU A 401 -0.09 14.47 -11.05
CA LEU A 401 -1.05 13.99 -12.04
C LEU A 401 -0.36 13.80 -13.40
N LEU A 402 -0.33 12.57 -13.89
CA LEU A 402 0.19 12.23 -15.20
C LEU A 402 -0.88 12.45 -16.25
N SER A 403 -0.55 13.12 -17.35
CA SER A 403 -1.45 13.29 -18.51
C SER A 403 -1.20 12.17 -19.51
N ILE A 404 -2.26 11.46 -19.92
CA ILE A 404 -2.20 10.36 -20.89
C ILE A 404 -3.08 10.69 -22.09
N SER A 405 -2.49 10.71 -23.28
CA SER A 405 -3.18 11.09 -24.53
C SER A 405 -3.07 10.03 -25.63
#